data_48f2512204ebd527812f4bd90890f111
#
_entry.id   48f2512204ebd527812f4bd90890f111
#
_cell.length_a   1.000
_cell.length_b   1.000
_cell.length_c   1.000
_cell.angle_alpha   90.00
_cell.angle_beta   90.00
_cell.angle_gamma   90.00
#
_symmetry.space_group_name_H-M   'P 1'
#
loop_
_entity.id
_entity.type
_entity.pdbx_description
1 polymer ?
#
loop_
_entity_poly.entity_id
_entity_poly.type
_entity_poly.pdbx_seq_one_letter_code
_entity_poly.pdbx_strand_id
1 'polypeptide(L)'
;MIFQALFDCMDFTGWLLFSSAVLLLTNVVRNWRPHSFPPGPLALPFLGNIFTRVDFKTMDKLAQEYGPVFSLRKGNERMVFISGHKMVKEALVNQLDSFVDRPLVPLFHETFKGIGIALSNGYLWKQQRKFASTHLRYFGEGQRSLEKYIEVETNFLCEAFKEEQGGPFNPHYIITTAVGNIISSVLFGHRFEYSDRSFRKVLELDNEAVVLAGSPLAQLYDAFPGLMKHLPGPHQTIHNNYKEILAFLKKQVEKHQEEWNPEDPRDYIDVYMAEMEKRKKDPQAGFNIETLVVCTLDLIEAGTESNATTLRWALVYMIHYPEIQEKVQAEIDRVIGQSRQPTVADRPNMPYTDAVIHETQRMGNIVPMGFPKMASKDTTLGGYLIPKGTSVTTILASVLFDKNEWATPDIFNPEHFLDSEGQFRRREAFLPFSAGKRVCLGEHLARMELFLFFTSLLQRFAFSPVPGEMPSLEAVMGFTYSPEEFRVLAEPR
;
A
#
# COMPACT_ATOMS: atom_id res chain seq x y z
N MET A 1 51.63 -11.92 -31.82
CA MET A 1 51.75 -13.30 -32.34
C MET A 1 50.84 -14.28 -31.63
N ILE A 2 50.90 -14.48 -30.30
CA ILE A 2 50.06 -15.50 -29.60
C ILE A 2 48.54 -15.17 -29.71
N PHE A 3 48.15 -13.93 -29.58
CA PHE A 3 46.74 -13.52 -29.74
C PHE A 3 46.21 -13.71 -31.17
N GLN A 4 47.02 -13.45 -32.16
CA GLN A 4 46.66 -13.60 -33.57
C GLN A 4 46.50 -15.07 -33.96
N ALA A 5 47.39 -15.95 -33.49
CA ALA A 5 47.31 -17.39 -33.72
C ALA A 5 46.09 -18.05 -33.00
N LEU A 6 45.69 -17.54 -31.85
CA LEU A 6 44.47 -17.96 -31.16
C LEU A 6 43.19 -17.52 -31.92
N PHE A 7 43.21 -16.33 -32.52
CA PHE A 7 42.09 -15.80 -33.32
C PHE A 7 41.89 -16.58 -34.64
N ASP A 8 42.99 -17.00 -35.30
CA ASP A 8 42.95 -17.71 -36.57
C ASP A 8 42.59 -19.20 -36.46
N CYS A 9 42.63 -19.78 -35.24
CA CYS A 9 42.29 -21.18 -34.98
C CYS A 9 40.88 -21.40 -34.39
N MET A 10 40.12 -20.34 -34.13
CA MET A 10 38.78 -20.47 -33.51
C MET A 10 37.71 -20.62 -34.59
N ASP A 11 37.01 -21.74 -34.55
CA ASP A 11 35.76 -21.94 -35.29
C ASP A 11 34.60 -21.10 -34.70
N PHE A 12 33.44 -21.12 -35.32
CA PHE A 12 32.24 -20.40 -34.86
C PHE A 12 31.90 -20.74 -33.41
N THR A 13 32.04 -22.00 -33.01
CA THR A 13 31.77 -22.48 -31.63
C THR A 13 32.76 -21.89 -30.64
N GLY A 14 34.05 -21.84 -31.00
CA GLY A 14 35.10 -21.21 -30.19
C GLY A 14 34.84 -19.70 -29.96
N TRP A 15 34.44 -18.98 -31.01
CA TRP A 15 34.07 -17.57 -30.90
C TRP A 15 32.83 -17.36 -30.03
N LEU A 16 31.83 -18.23 -30.14
CA LEU A 16 30.63 -18.17 -29.32
C LEU A 16 30.95 -18.36 -27.83
N LEU A 17 31.78 -19.39 -27.53
CA LEU A 17 32.21 -19.69 -26.14
C LEU A 17 33.08 -18.56 -25.57
N PHE A 18 34.03 -18.02 -26.36
CA PHE A 18 34.88 -16.91 -25.94
C PHE A 18 34.03 -15.65 -25.65
N SER A 19 33.14 -15.28 -26.57
CA SER A 19 32.24 -14.14 -26.37
C SER A 19 31.33 -14.30 -25.15
N SER A 20 30.79 -15.51 -24.96
CA SER A 20 29.99 -15.86 -23.78
C SER A 20 30.80 -15.76 -22.49
N ALA A 21 32.04 -16.23 -22.48
CA ALA A 21 32.94 -16.14 -21.32
C ALA A 21 33.30 -14.67 -21.01
N VAL A 22 33.59 -13.86 -22.04
CA VAL A 22 33.87 -12.43 -21.87
C VAL A 22 32.63 -11.70 -21.32
N LEU A 23 31.45 -11.97 -21.86
CA LEU A 23 30.21 -11.39 -21.37
C LEU A 23 29.93 -11.78 -19.93
N LEU A 24 30.13 -13.06 -19.57
CA LEU A 24 29.98 -13.58 -18.22
C LEU A 24 30.96 -12.88 -17.25
N LEU A 25 32.24 -12.85 -17.60
CA LEU A 25 33.28 -12.21 -16.80
C LEU A 25 32.99 -10.71 -16.60
N THR A 26 32.66 -10.05 -17.70
CA THR A 26 32.30 -8.62 -17.67
C THR A 26 31.11 -8.37 -16.74
N ASN A 27 30.07 -9.24 -16.80
CA ASN A 27 28.92 -9.14 -15.92
C ASN A 27 29.30 -9.36 -14.45
N VAL A 28 30.12 -10.37 -14.17
CA VAL A 28 30.61 -10.66 -12.81
C VAL A 28 31.42 -9.49 -12.24
N VAL A 29 32.39 -8.97 -13.02
CA VAL A 29 33.24 -7.84 -12.60
C VAL A 29 32.43 -6.58 -12.38
N ARG A 30 31.55 -6.24 -13.33
CA ARG A 30 30.70 -5.05 -13.23
C ARG A 30 29.73 -5.08 -12.04
N ASN A 31 29.26 -6.27 -11.71
CA ASN A 31 28.31 -6.49 -10.63
C ASN A 31 28.95 -6.97 -9.34
N TRP A 32 30.30 -6.92 -9.24
CA TRP A 32 31.01 -7.25 -8.01
C TRP A 32 30.57 -6.34 -6.88
N ARG A 33 30.19 -6.95 -5.75
CA ARG A 33 29.72 -6.20 -4.57
C ARG A 33 30.93 -5.61 -3.83
N PRO A 34 31.03 -4.27 -3.65
CA PRO A 34 32.06 -3.67 -2.80
C PRO A 34 31.92 -4.11 -1.34
N HIS A 35 33.00 -4.21 -0.61
CA HIS A 35 32.98 -4.54 0.84
C HIS A 35 32.19 -3.54 1.66
N SER A 36 32.15 -2.27 1.27
CA SER A 36 31.38 -1.21 1.92
C SER A 36 29.88 -1.26 1.66
N PHE A 37 29.40 -2.10 0.72
CA PHE A 37 27.99 -2.26 0.39
C PHE A 37 27.36 -3.37 1.25
N PRO A 38 26.05 -3.28 1.61
CA PRO A 38 25.39 -4.27 2.47
C PRO A 38 25.58 -5.71 1.99
N PRO A 39 25.79 -6.68 2.91
CA PRO A 39 25.95 -8.10 2.59
C PRO A 39 24.67 -8.69 1.99
N GLY A 40 24.76 -9.91 1.47
CA GLY A 40 23.61 -10.65 0.94
C GLY A 40 24.06 -11.91 0.19
N PRO A 41 23.12 -12.74 -0.25
CA PRO A 41 23.40 -13.99 -0.93
C PRO A 41 24.12 -13.77 -2.27
N LEU A 42 24.80 -14.81 -2.74
CA LEU A 42 25.42 -14.80 -4.06
C LEU A 42 24.37 -14.61 -5.13
N ALA A 43 24.64 -13.66 -6.03
CA ALA A 43 23.78 -13.34 -7.14
C ALA A 43 24.25 -14.05 -8.41
N LEU A 44 23.37 -14.71 -9.12
CA LEU A 44 23.67 -15.33 -10.41
C LEU A 44 24.04 -14.26 -11.46
N PRO A 45 25.00 -14.56 -12.36
CA PRO A 45 25.29 -13.67 -13.48
C PRO A 45 24.00 -13.33 -14.26
N PHE A 46 23.85 -12.09 -14.69
CA PHE A 46 22.70 -11.50 -15.39
C PHE A 46 21.38 -11.55 -14.60
N LEU A 47 21.05 -12.68 -13.95
CA LEU A 47 19.76 -12.90 -13.29
C LEU A 47 19.69 -12.27 -11.89
N GLY A 48 20.82 -12.20 -11.19
CA GLY A 48 20.81 -11.76 -9.78
C GLY A 48 20.19 -12.82 -8.85
N ASN A 49 19.39 -12.38 -7.92
CA ASN A 49 18.68 -13.22 -6.95
C ASN A 49 17.19 -13.39 -7.32
N ILE A 50 16.89 -13.51 -8.63
CA ILE A 50 15.51 -13.52 -9.14
C ILE A 50 14.65 -14.68 -8.61
N PHE A 51 15.31 -15.80 -8.22
CA PHE A 51 14.63 -16.96 -7.62
C PHE A 51 14.38 -16.79 -6.11
N THR A 52 14.89 -15.72 -5.50
CA THR A 52 14.62 -15.41 -4.09
C THR A 52 13.25 -14.76 -3.99
N ARG A 53 12.32 -15.41 -3.29
CA ARG A 53 10.98 -14.82 -3.06
C ARG A 53 11.12 -13.59 -2.18
N VAL A 54 10.45 -12.50 -2.58
CA VAL A 54 10.38 -11.27 -1.81
C VAL A 54 9.10 -11.32 -0.95
N ASP A 55 9.09 -12.21 0.04
CA ASP A 55 8.06 -12.31 1.08
C ASP A 55 8.67 -12.13 2.46
N PHE A 56 7.82 -11.85 3.46
CA PHE A 56 8.29 -11.57 4.81
C PHE A 56 9.13 -12.72 5.40
N LYS A 57 8.69 -13.98 5.27
CA LYS A 57 9.41 -15.16 5.82
C LYS A 57 10.81 -15.30 5.24
N THR A 58 10.95 -15.09 3.94
CA THR A 58 12.24 -15.14 3.25
C THR A 58 13.12 -13.97 3.65
N MET A 59 12.57 -12.77 3.70
CA MET A 59 13.33 -11.58 4.10
C MET A 59 13.77 -11.61 5.56
N ASP A 60 12.96 -12.15 6.46
CA ASP A 60 13.32 -12.34 7.87
C ASP A 60 14.52 -13.31 8.02
N LYS A 61 14.51 -14.43 7.30
CA LYS A 61 15.67 -15.36 7.26
C LYS A 61 16.94 -14.69 6.76
N LEU A 62 16.84 -13.91 5.70
CA LEU A 62 17.98 -13.16 5.17
C LEU A 62 18.48 -12.10 6.15
N ALA A 63 17.58 -11.44 6.87
CA ALA A 63 17.96 -10.49 7.91
C ALA A 63 18.66 -11.16 9.09
N GLN A 64 18.27 -12.38 9.45
CA GLN A 64 18.95 -13.18 10.49
C GLN A 64 20.35 -13.64 10.03
N GLU A 65 20.52 -13.97 8.74
CA GLU A 65 21.79 -14.45 8.18
C GLU A 65 22.78 -13.31 7.90
N TYR A 66 22.32 -12.22 7.29
CA TYR A 66 23.17 -11.14 6.79
C TYR A 66 23.12 -9.86 7.65
N GLY A 67 22.25 -9.81 8.63
CA GLY A 67 22.03 -8.64 9.48
C GLY A 67 20.88 -7.74 9.02
N PRO A 68 20.54 -6.69 9.81
CA PRO A 68 19.36 -5.87 9.63
C PRO A 68 19.42 -4.95 8.37
N VAL A 69 20.57 -4.86 7.71
CA VAL A 69 20.75 -4.15 6.45
C VAL A 69 21.45 -5.09 5.49
N PHE A 70 20.74 -5.61 4.52
CA PHE A 70 21.26 -6.59 3.56
C PHE A 70 20.82 -6.25 2.14
N SER A 71 21.38 -6.92 1.14
CA SER A 71 21.13 -6.63 -0.26
C SER A 71 20.79 -7.85 -1.09
N LEU A 72 19.93 -7.65 -2.06
CA LEU A 72 19.67 -8.55 -3.18
C LEU A 72 20.00 -7.85 -4.49
N ARG A 73 20.09 -8.63 -5.56
CA ARG A 73 20.22 -8.13 -6.93
C ARG A 73 19.09 -8.68 -7.79
N LYS A 74 18.34 -7.81 -8.45
CA LYS A 74 17.29 -8.15 -9.40
C LYS A 74 17.79 -7.78 -10.80
N GLY A 75 18.14 -8.78 -11.63
CA GLY A 75 18.87 -8.50 -12.86
C GLY A 75 20.17 -7.75 -12.58
N ASN A 76 20.27 -6.53 -13.08
CA ASN A 76 21.42 -5.64 -12.83
C ASN A 76 21.19 -4.61 -11.72
N GLU A 77 19.99 -4.53 -11.19
CA GLU A 77 19.63 -3.57 -10.13
C GLU A 77 20.02 -4.13 -8.76
N ARG A 78 20.69 -3.30 -7.95
CA ARG A 78 20.99 -3.59 -6.55
C ARG A 78 19.86 -3.02 -5.69
N MET A 79 19.37 -3.84 -4.79
CA MET A 79 18.33 -3.49 -3.84
C MET A 79 18.84 -3.69 -2.43
N VAL A 80 18.56 -2.75 -1.54
CA VAL A 80 18.89 -2.84 -0.12
C VAL A 80 17.61 -3.04 0.66
N PHE A 81 17.62 -3.97 1.60
CA PHE A 81 16.52 -4.27 2.51
C PHE A 81 16.90 -3.86 3.93
N ILE A 82 15.97 -3.22 4.62
CA ILE A 82 16.16 -2.70 5.97
C ILE A 82 15.15 -3.37 6.89
N SER A 83 15.65 -4.06 7.92
CA SER A 83 14.89 -4.88 8.85
C SER A 83 15.04 -4.40 10.28
N GLY A 84 13.99 -4.58 11.10
CA GLY A 84 13.94 -4.27 12.52
C GLY A 84 13.73 -2.79 12.84
N HIS A 85 13.10 -2.53 13.98
CA HIS A 85 12.66 -1.19 14.39
C HIS A 85 13.80 -0.16 14.37
N LYS A 86 14.97 -0.52 14.95
CA LYS A 86 16.12 0.38 15.04
C LYS A 86 16.59 0.90 13.67
N MET A 87 16.77 0.01 12.69
CA MET A 87 17.31 0.38 11.37
C MET A 87 16.25 1.06 10.51
N VAL A 88 14.99 0.65 10.60
CA VAL A 88 13.88 1.31 9.91
C VAL A 88 13.71 2.75 10.43
N LYS A 89 13.77 2.96 11.76
CA LYS A 89 13.73 4.29 12.38
C LYS A 89 14.93 5.14 11.96
N GLU A 90 16.13 4.56 11.95
CA GLU A 90 17.34 5.25 11.48
C GLU A 90 17.20 5.75 10.04
N ALA A 91 16.73 4.88 9.14
CA ALA A 91 16.57 5.22 7.73
C ALA A 91 15.45 6.26 7.48
N LEU A 92 14.28 6.06 8.10
CA LEU A 92 13.09 6.84 7.75
C LEU A 92 12.91 8.12 8.58
N VAL A 93 13.40 8.13 9.82
CA VAL A 93 13.20 9.23 10.76
C VAL A 93 14.48 10.06 10.91
N ASN A 94 15.62 9.41 11.19
CA ASN A 94 16.88 10.14 11.43
C ASN A 94 17.53 10.60 10.12
N GLN A 95 17.36 9.86 9.02
CA GLN A 95 17.90 10.16 7.70
C GLN A 95 16.82 10.54 6.68
N LEU A 96 15.86 11.37 7.06
CA LEU A 96 14.67 11.78 6.30
C LEU A 96 14.92 12.13 4.82
N ASP A 97 16.07 12.74 4.52
CA ASP A 97 16.41 13.25 3.19
C ASP A 97 17.15 12.23 2.32
N SER A 98 17.61 11.13 2.93
CA SER A 98 18.42 10.14 2.22
C SER A 98 17.57 9.12 1.45
N PHE A 99 16.37 8.79 1.94
CA PHE A 99 15.52 7.74 1.40
C PHE A 99 14.13 8.27 1.01
N VAL A 100 14.11 9.37 0.24
CA VAL A 100 12.87 10.08 -0.10
C VAL A 100 12.40 9.84 -1.52
N ASP A 101 13.31 9.48 -2.45
CA ASP A 101 12.95 9.25 -3.83
C ASP A 101 12.29 7.87 -4.04
N ARG A 102 11.63 7.72 -5.18
CA ARG A 102 11.06 6.46 -5.66
C ARG A 102 11.91 5.89 -6.78
N PRO A 103 12.22 4.60 -6.77
CA PRO A 103 12.85 3.96 -7.93
C PRO A 103 11.87 3.93 -9.10
N LEU A 104 12.41 3.84 -10.31
CA LEU A 104 11.63 3.54 -11.48
C LEU A 104 11.18 2.07 -11.39
N VAL A 105 9.87 1.84 -11.37
CA VAL A 105 9.27 0.50 -11.42
C VAL A 105 8.73 0.30 -12.82
N PRO A 106 9.38 -0.51 -13.69
CA PRO A 106 9.02 -0.64 -15.09
C PRO A 106 7.56 -0.97 -15.33
N LEU A 107 6.99 -1.88 -14.52
CA LEU A 107 5.59 -2.30 -14.62
C LEU A 107 4.60 -1.12 -14.52
N PHE A 108 4.88 -0.17 -13.66
CA PHE A 108 4.01 0.98 -13.42
C PHE A 108 4.43 2.22 -14.22
N HIS A 109 5.67 2.27 -14.70
CA HIS A 109 6.20 3.46 -15.38
C HIS A 109 5.44 3.79 -16.68
N GLU A 110 5.01 2.77 -17.42
CA GLU A 110 4.24 2.98 -18.65
C GLU A 110 2.87 3.61 -18.38
N THR A 111 2.27 3.31 -17.23
CA THR A 111 0.96 3.84 -16.81
C THR A 111 1.08 5.21 -16.15
N PHE A 112 1.94 5.32 -15.14
CA PHE A 112 2.04 6.50 -14.29
C PHE A 112 3.07 7.53 -14.77
N LYS A 113 3.96 7.19 -15.69
CA LYS A 113 4.98 8.06 -16.31
C LYS A 113 5.85 8.84 -15.31
N GLY A 114 5.90 8.41 -14.05
CA GLY A 114 6.62 9.10 -12.98
C GLY A 114 5.99 10.42 -12.52
N ILE A 115 4.70 10.65 -12.82
CA ILE A 115 3.90 11.77 -12.34
C ILE A 115 2.97 11.33 -11.22
N GLY A 116 2.09 12.21 -10.72
CA GLY A 116 1.20 11.91 -9.59
C GLY A 116 1.87 12.13 -8.23
N ILE A 117 1.35 11.44 -7.21
CA ILE A 117 1.78 11.56 -5.80
C ILE A 117 2.65 10.38 -5.37
N ALA A 118 2.28 9.15 -5.78
CA ALA A 118 2.88 7.92 -5.30
C ALA A 118 4.29 7.67 -5.86
N LEU A 119 4.48 7.80 -7.18
CA LEU A 119 5.68 7.40 -7.91
C LEU A 119 6.53 8.58 -8.43
N SER A 120 6.09 9.81 -8.26
CA SER A 120 6.85 11.00 -8.67
C SER A 120 7.97 11.36 -7.69
N ASN A 121 8.92 12.16 -8.14
CA ASN A 121 10.10 12.58 -7.41
C ASN A 121 10.33 14.09 -7.45
N GLY A 122 11.25 14.57 -6.62
CA GLY A 122 11.78 15.92 -6.68
C GLY A 122 10.76 17.02 -6.40
N TYR A 123 10.80 18.09 -7.20
CA TYR A 123 9.95 19.28 -7.02
C TYR A 123 8.49 18.97 -7.32
N LEU A 124 8.20 18.24 -8.39
CA LEU A 124 6.86 17.80 -8.75
C LEU A 124 6.19 17.06 -7.59
N TRP A 125 6.85 16.02 -7.06
CA TRP A 125 6.34 15.29 -5.91
C TRP A 125 6.04 16.19 -4.71
N LYS A 126 6.96 17.10 -4.37
CA LYS A 126 6.75 18.01 -3.24
C LYS A 126 5.51 18.86 -3.39
N GLN A 127 5.26 19.37 -4.62
CA GLN A 127 4.11 20.22 -4.90
C GLN A 127 2.80 19.42 -4.87
N GLN A 128 2.76 18.26 -5.57
CA GLN A 128 1.58 17.41 -5.63
C GLN A 128 1.21 16.85 -4.24
N ARG A 129 2.20 16.36 -3.48
CA ARG A 129 1.98 15.89 -2.11
C ARG A 129 1.50 17.00 -1.17
N LYS A 130 2.11 18.18 -1.24
CA LYS A 130 1.67 19.32 -0.43
C LYS A 130 0.23 19.69 -0.73
N PHE A 131 -0.11 19.78 -2.01
CA PHE A 131 -1.46 20.09 -2.45
C PHE A 131 -2.45 19.03 -1.93
N ALA A 132 -2.23 17.76 -2.20
CA ALA A 132 -3.11 16.68 -1.76
C ALA A 132 -3.26 16.65 -0.23
N SER A 133 -2.14 16.76 0.52
CA SER A 133 -2.17 16.78 1.99
C SER A 133 -2.98 17.95 2.56
N THR A 134 -2.88 19.13 1.93
CA THR A 134 -3.62 20.31 2.36
C THR A 134 -5.12 20.12 2.11
N HIS A 135 -5.50 19.64 0.93
CA HIS A 135 -6.91 19.56 0.56
C HIS A 135 -7.63 18.36 1.17
N LEU A 136 -6.96 17.23 1.35
CA LEU A 136 -7.54 16.11 2.11
C LEU A 136 -7.81 16.48 3.59
N ARG A 137 -7.03 17.42 4.17
CA ARG A 137 -7.32 17.94 5.51
C ARG A 137 -8.41 19.02 5.48
N TYR A 138 -8.44 19.86 4.46
CA TYR A 138 -9.42 20.96 4.34
C TYR A 138 -10.86 20.45 4.19
N PHE A 139 -11.07 19.33 3.50
CA PHE A 139 -12.38 18.64 3.49
C PHE A 139 -12.74 18.02 4.86
N GLY A 140 -11.91 18.21 5.90
CA GLY A 140 -12.16 17.79 7.28
C GLY A 140 -12.99 18.73 8.14
N GLU A 141 -13.39 19.93 7.67
CA GLU A 141 -14.09 20.93 8.47
C GLU A 141 -15.45 21.33 7.89
N GLY A 142 -16.47 21.49 8.76
CA GLY A 142 -17.78 21.98 8.40
C GLY A 142 -18.73 20.94 7.81
N GLN A 143 -19.68 21.39 6.95
CA GLN A 143 -20.69 20.51 6.33
C GLN A 143 -20.13 19.49 5.33
N ARG A 144 -18.92 19.71 4.82
CA ARG A 144 -18.18 18.82 3.93
C ARG A 144 -17.08 18.07 4.71
N SER A 145 -17.29 17.81 6.00
CA SER A 145 -16.30 17.10 6.82
C SER A 145 -16.18 15.65 6.37
N LEU A 146 -14.95 15.13 6.37
CA LEU A 146 -14.67 13.71 6.08
C LEU A 146 -15.51 12.79 6.97
N GLU A 147 -15.65 13.13 8.25
CA GLU A 147 -16.48 12.40 9.19
C GLU A 147 -17.92 12.26 8.70
N LYS A 148 -18.50 13.32 8.15
CA LYS A 148 -19.87 13.31 7.66
C LYS A 148 -20.06 12.42 6.43
N TYR A 149 -19.08 12.39 5.52
CA TYR A 149 -19.10 11.44 4.41
C TYR A 149 -19.04 10.00 4.91
N ILE A 150 -18.19 9.73 5.91
CA ILE A 150 -18.08 8.41 6.51
C ILE A 150 -19.36 8.02 7.25
N GLU A 151 -19.96 8.93 8.03
CA GLU A 151 -21.26 8.71 8.71
C GLU A 151 -22.37 8.31 7.74
N VAL A 152 -22.49 9.05 6.64
CA VAL A 152 -23.48 8.75 5.58
C VAL A 152 -23.24 7.39 4.96
N GLU A 153 -22.00 7.12 4.54
CA GLU A 153 -21.65 5.85 3.88
C GLU A 153 -21.73 4.66 4.84
N THR A 154 -21.47 4.87 6.12
CA THR A 154 -21.65 3.86 7.17
C THR A 154 -23.09 3.36 7.24
N ASN A 155 -24.08 4.23 7.04
CA ASN A 155 -25.47 3.81 6.98
C ASN A 155 -25.75 2.91 5.78
N PHE A 156 -25.25 3.29 4.59
CA PHE A 156 -25.40 2.46 3.39
C PHE A 156 -24.71 1.09 3.57
N LEU A 157 -23.51 1.08 4.15
CA LEU A 157 -22.79 -0.16 4.46
C LEU A 157 -23.61 -1.06 5.39
N CYS A 158 -24.14 -0.50 6.49
CA CYS A 158 -24.93 -1.29 7.45
C CYS A 158 -26.26 -1.77 6.85
N GLU A 159 -26.94 -0.96 6.03
CA GLU A 159 -28.15 -1.43 5.34
C GLU A 159 -27.83 -2.55 4.33
N ALA A 160 -26.72 -2.45 3.58
CA ALA A 160 -26.30 -3.52 2.68
C ALA A 160 -26.00 -4.84 3.42
N PHE A 161 -25.40 -4.78 4.62
CA PHE A 161 -25.22 -5.96 5.48
C PHE A 161 -26.55 -6.53 6.00
N LYS A 162 -27.51 -5.67 6.31
CA LYS A 162 -28.84 -6.07 6.77
C LYS A 162 -29.67 -6.71 5.65
N GLU A 163 -29.49 -6.26 4.41
CA GLU A 163 -30.14 -6.85 3.23
C GLU A 163 -29.77 -8.32 3.02
N GLU A 164 -28.64 -8.79 3.53
CA GLU A 164 -28.24 -10.20 3.52
C GLU A 164 -29.04 -11.08 4.52
N GLN A 165 -29.89 -10.50 5.35
CA GLN A 165 -30.88 -11.15 6.25
C GLN A 165 -30.27 -12.22 7.15
N GLY A 166 -29.03 -12.06 7.61
CA GLY A 166 -28.29 -13.03 8.41
C GLY A 166 -27.84 -14.27 7.61
N GLY A 167 -28.04 -14.31 6.31
CA GLY A 167 -27.52 -15.35 5.44
C GLY A 167 -26.01 -15.25 5.21
N PRO A 168 -25.38 -16.32 4.69
CA PRO A 168 -23.94 -16.30 4.41
C PRO A 168 -23.64 -15.50 3.14
N PHE A 169 -22.79 -14.47 3.27
CA PHE A 169 -22.37 -13.62 2.14
C PHE A 169 -20.88 -13.30 2.17
N ASN A 170 -20.34 -12.91 1.02
CA ASN A 170 -18.97 -12.40 0.91
C ASN A 170 -18.98 -10.86 1.11
N PRO A 171 -18.33 -10.33 2.17
CA PRO A 171 -18.35 -8.90 2.48
C PRO A 171 -17.43 -8.07 1.59
N HIS A 172 -16.57 -8.69 0.78
CA HIS A 172 -15.50 -8.01 0.04
C HIS A 172 -16.02 -6.82 -0.76
N TYR A 173 -16.96 -7.08 -1.68
CA TYR A 173 -17.44 -6.05 -2.58
C TYR A 173 -18.19 -4.92 -1.85
N ILE A 174 -19.02 -5.26 -0.87
CA ILE A 174 -19.79 -4.30 -0.08
C ILE A 174 -18.85 -3.34 0.67
N ILE A 175 -17.84 -3.88 1.36
CA ILE A 175 -16.83 -3.10 2.08
C ILE A 175 -16.00 -2.24 1.12
N THR A 176 -15.54 -2.82 0.01
CA THR A 176 -14.71 -2.11 -0.97
C THR A 176 -15.47 -0.94 -1.60
N THR A 177 -16.77 -1.12 -1.89
CA THR A 177 -17.62 -0.04 -2.40
C THR A 177 -17.82 1.07 -1.37
N ALA A 178 -18.09 0.71 -0.10
CA ALA A 178 -18.25 1.70 0.96
C ALA A 178 -16.99 2.55 1.15
N VAL A 179 -15.83 1.92 1.27
CA VAL A 179 -14.55 2.63 1.41
C VAL A 179 -14.23 3.47 0.17
N GLY A 180 -14.45 2.90 -1.04
CA GLY A 180 -14.26 3.61 -2.30
C GLY A 180 -15.18 4.84 -2.46
N ASN A 181 -16.37 4.80 -1.86
CA ASN A 181 -17.30 5.92 -1.86
C ASN A 181 -16.84 7.10 -1.00
N ILE A 182 -16.08 6.85 0.08
CA ILE A 182 -15.52 7.94 0.87
C ILE A 182 -14.55 8.75 0.03
N ILE A 183 -13.57 8.08 -0.57
CA ILE A 183 -12.59 8.79 -1.41
C ILE A 183 -13.23 9.37 -2.67
N SER A 184 -14.24 8.72 -3.25
CA SER A 184 -15.02 9.26 -4.40
C SER A 184 -15.76 10.54 -4.04
N SER A 185 -16.35 10.62 -2.84
CA SER A 185 -17.00 11.83 -2.34
C SER A 185 -16.02 13.00 -2.20
N VAL A 186 -14.78 12.72 -1.81
CA VAL A 186 -13.71 13.72 -1.72
C VAL A 186 -13.22 14.16 -3.09
N LEU A 187 -13.07 13.22 -4.02
CA LEU A 187 -12.47 13.46 -5.34
C LEU A 187 -13.46 14.04 -6.34
N PHE A 188 -14.69 13.52 -6.36
CA PHE A 188 -15.74 13.80 -7.36
C PHE A 188 -16.96 14.52 -6.79
N GLY A 189 -17.00 14.80 -5.48
CA GLY A 189 -18.14 15.45 -4.81
C GLY A 189 -19.38 14.57 -4.69
N HIS A 190 -19.33 13.30 -5.07
CA HIS A 190 -20.47 12.37 -4.98
C HIS A 190 -20.02 10.93 -4.69
N ARG A 191 -20.95 10.15 -4.16
CA ARG A 191 -20.83 8.69 -3.99
C ARG A 191 -21.43 7.96 -5.20
N PHE A 192 -21.05 6.70 -5.38
CA PHE A 192 -21.67 5.78 -6.36
C PHE A 192 -22.64 4.83 -5.65
N GLU A 193 -23.73 4.46 -6.34
CA GLU A 193 -24.62 3.43 -5.84
C GLU A 193 -23.92 2.06 -5.86
N TYR A 194 -24.24 1.18 -4.90
CA TYR A 194 -23.65 -0.17 -4.84
C TYR A 194 -24.01 -1.02 -6.07
N SER A 195 -25.08 -0.67 -6.79
CA SER A 195 -25.47 -1.26 -8.06
C SER A 195 -24.79 -0.63 -9.29
N ASP A 196 -23.97 0.42 -9.14
CA ASP A 196 -23.29 1.06 -10.26
C ASP A 196 -22.25 0.13 -10.89
N ARG A 197 -22.54 -0.32 -12.10
CA ARG A 197 -21.69 -1.28 -12.82
C ARG A 197 -20.35 -0.69 -13.26
N SER A 198 -20.30 0.61 -13.52
CA SER A 198 -19.09 1.28 -14.01
C SER A 198 -18.07 1.42 -12.87
N PHE A 199 -18.55 1.86 -11.70
CA PHE A 199 -17.71 1.96 -10.51
C PHE A 199 -17.28 0.58 -10.01
N ARG A 200 -18.21 -0.36 -9.98
CA ARG A 200 -17.90 -1.76 -9.67
C ARG A 200 -16.80 -2.33 -10.55
N LYS A 201 -16.89 -2.09 -11.87
CA LYS A 201 -15.85 -2.56 -12.79
C LYS A 201 -14.49 -1.92 -12.49
N VAL A 202 -14.42 -0.64 -12.12
CA VAL A 202 -13.17 0.03 -11.72
C VAL A 202 -12.56 -0.68 -10.50
N LEU A 203 -13.36 -0.98 -9.47
CA LEU A 203 -12.89 -1.67 -8.27
C LEU A 203 -12.41 -3.11 -8.57
N GLU A 204 -13.10 -3.83 -9.45
CA GLU A 204 -12.70 -5.19 -9.87
C GLU A 204 -11.39 -5.18 -10.67
N LEU A 205 -11.22 -4.23 -11.60
CA LEU A 205 -10.00 -4.06 -12.39
C LEU A 205 -8.79 -3.68 -11.53
N ASP A 206 -9.02 -2.81 -10.55
CA ASP A 206 -7.99 -2.39 -9.61
C ASP A 206 -7.53 -3.55 -8.73
N ASN A 207 -8.45 -4.29 -8.11
CA ASN A 207 -8.15 -5.47 -7.30
C ASN A 207 -7.39 -6.53 -8.12
N GLU A 208 -7.79 -6.80 -9.37
CA GLU A 208 -7.07 -7.73 -10.25
C GLU A 208 -5.64 -7.24 -10.53
N ALA A 209 -5.46 -5.94 -10.82
CA ALA A 209 -4.14 -5.37 -11.07
C ALA A 209 -3.23 -5.46 -9.84
N VAL A 210 -3.74 -5.17 -8.63
CA VAL A 210 -3.03 -5.27 -7.35
C VAL A 210 -2.57 -6.70 -7.06
N VAL A 211 -3.45 -7.68 -7.25
CA VAL A 211 -3.12 -9.10 -7.07
C VAL A 211 -2.07 -9.55 -8.07
N LEU A 212 -2.26 -9.24 -9.35
CA LEU A 212 -1.33 -9.63 -10.42
C LEU A 212 0.05 -8.96 -10.28
N ALA A 213 0.11 -7.71 -9.79
CA ALA A 213 1.37 -6.99 -9.57
C ALA A 213 2.27 -7.68 -8.53
N GLY A 214 1.71 -8.40 -7.57
CA GLY A 214 2.46 -9.24 -6.63
C GLY A 214 2.99 -10.55 -7.20
N SER A 215 2.59 -10.93 -8.41
CA SER A 215 2.96 -12.23 -9.01
C SER A 215 4.45 -12.32 -9.39
N PRO A 216 5.06 -13.52 -9.38
CA PRO A 216 6.44 -13.73 -9.81
C PRO A 216 6.71 -13.27 -11.25
N LEU A 217 5.73 -13.40 -12.15
CA LEU A 217 5.89 -12.95 -13.55
C LEU A 217 5.88 -11.43 -13.69
N ALA A 218 5.14 -10.70 -12.84
CA ALA A 218 5.21 -9.25 -12.78
C ALA A 218 6.58 -8.79 -12.26
N GLN A 219 7.12 -9.46 -11.26
CA GLN A 219 8.49 -9.20 -10.78
C GLN A 219 9.55 -9.50 -11.84
N LEU A 220 9.33 -10.51 -12.69
CA LEU A 220 10.20 -10.81 -13.82
C LEU A 220 10.15 -9.72 -14.87
N TYR A 221 8.97 -9.13 -15.13
CA TYR A 221 8.84 -7.97 -15.99
C TYR A 221 9.68 -6.80 -15.50
N ASP A 222 9.63 -6.49 -14.22
CA ASP A 222 10.44 -5.43 -13.64
C ASP A 222 11.95 -5.67 -13.76
N ALA A 223 12.38 -6.94 -13.71
CA ALA A 223 13.79 -7.30 -13.89
C ALA A 223 14.27 -7.19 -15.35
N PHE A 224 13.42 -7.52 -16.31
CA PHE A 224 13.75 -7.65 -17.73
C PHE A 224 12.67 -7.04 -18.64
N PRO A 225 12.33 -5.75 -18.49
CA PRO A 225 11.20 -5.14 -19.22
C PRO A 225 11.41 -5.20 -20.75
N GLY A 226 12.66 -5.04 -21.22
CA GLY A 226 12.99 -5.10 -22.65
C GLY A 226 12.67 -6.45 -23.32
N LEU A 227 12.76 -7.55 -22.55
CA LEU A 227 12.41 -8.90 -23.03
C LEU A 227 10.93 -9.19 -22.81
N MET A 228 10.46 -8.97 -21.58
CA MET A 228 9.14 -9.39 -21.13
C MET A 228 7.99 -8.67 -21.85
N LYS A 229 8.19 -7.42 -22.30
CA LYS A 229 7.17 -6.69 -23.07
C LYS A 229 6.75 -7.38 -24.38
N HIS A 230 7.58 -8.30 -24.90
CA HIS A 230 7.30 -9.06 -26.11
C HIS A 230 6.69 -10.44 -25.84
N LEU A 231 6.56 -10.83 -24.58
CA LEU A 231 6.03 -12.12 -24.16
C LEU A 231 4.64 -11.94 -23.53
N PRO A 232 3.75 -12.97 -23.62
CA PRO A 232 2.50 -12.92 -22.89
C PRO A 232 2.74 -12.98 -21.38
N GLY A 233 1.94 -12.24 -20.59
CA GLY A 233 2.07 -12.26 -19.15
C GLY A 233 1.13 -11.28 -18.43
N PRO A 234 1.09 -11.31 -17.08
CA PRO A 234 0.18 -10.51 -16.28
C PRO A 234 0.37 -9.00 -16.46
N HIS A 235 1.55 -8.54 -16.86
CA HIS A 235 1.81 -7.13 -17.17
C HIS A 235 0.86 -6.57 -18.23
N GLN A 236 0.46 -7.38 -19.21
CA GLN A 236 -0.49 -6.95 -20.25
C GLN A 236 -1.89 -6.73 -19.66
N THR A 237 -2.35 -7.64 -18.80
CA THR A 237 -3.62 -7.47 -18.08
C THR A 237 -3.57 -6.25 -17.18
N ILE A 238 -2.51 -6.08 -16.39
CA ILE A 238 -2.31 -4.91 -15.52
C ILE A 238 -2.37 -3.60 -16.32
N HIS A 239 -1.64 -3.51 -17.43
CA HIS A 239 -1.66 -2.30 -18.29
C HIS A 239 -3.03 -2.04 -18.89
N ASN A 240 -3.75 -3.08 -19.32
CA ASN A 240 -5.10 -2.93 -19.86
C ASN A 240 -6.08 -2.49 -18.79
N ASN A 241 -6.00 -3.05 -17.59
CA ASN A 241 -6.84 -2.66 -16.46
C ASN A 241 -6.64 -1.19 -16.11
N TYR A 242 -5.39 -0.75 -15.93
CA TYR A 242 -5.10 0.66 -15.65
C TYR A 242 -5.51 1.60 -16.79
N LYS A 243 -5.42 1.16 -18.04
CA LYS A 243 -5.93 1.95 -19.18
C LYS A 243 -7.43 2.18 -19.10
N GLU A 244 -8.21 1.16 -18.73
CA GLU A 244 -9.66 1.29 -18.54
C GLU A 244 -9.98 2.18 -17.32
N ILE A 245 -9.27 2.00 -16.19
CA ILE A 245 -9.44 2.83 -15.00
C ILE A 245 -9.13 4.30 -15.31
N LEU A 246 -8.00 4.58 -15.96
CA LEU A 246 -7.62 5.95 -16.35
C LEU A 246 -8.63 6.56 -17.32
N ALA A 247 -9.24 5.78 -18.22
CA ALA A 247 -10.29 6.27 -19.10
C ALA A 247 -11.56 6.66 -18.33
N PHE A 248 -11.93 5.90 -17.29
CA PHE A 248 -13.02 6.26 -16.40
C PHE A 248 -12.72 7.56 -15.62
N LEU A 249 -11.53 7.65 -15.02
CA LEU A 249 -11.11 8.82 -14.24
C LEU A 249 -11.04 10.08 -15.11
N LYS A 250 -10.53 9.94 -16.34
CA LYS A 250 -10.48 11.03 -17.31
C LYS A 250 -11.87 11.58 -17.62
N LYS A 251 -12.88 10.72 -17.79
CA LYS A 251 -14.27 11.15 -17.98
C LYS A 251 -14.82 11.93 -16.78
N GLN A 252 -14.46 11.53 -15.54
CA GLN A 252 -14.86 12.30 -14.36
C GLN A 252 -14.22 13.69 -14.37
N VAL A 253 -12.93 13.79 -14.72
CA VAL A 253 -12.25 15.09 -14.84
C VAL A 253 -12.84 15.95 -15.96
N GLU A 254 -13.13 15.37 -17.13
CA GLU A 254 -13.77 16.07 -18.27
C GLU A 254 -15.13 16.65 -17.89
N LYS A 255 -15.95 15.85 -17.17
CA LYS A 255 -17.23 16.33 -16.66
C LYS A 255 -17.09 17.53 -15.70
N HIS A 256 -16.10 17.46 -14.79
CA HIS A 256 -15.80 18.59 -13.90
C HIS A 256 -15.35 19.83 -14.67
N GLN A 257 -14.56 19.68 -15.74
CA GLN A 257 -14.14 20.80 -16.58
C GLN A 257 -15.33 21.53 -17.26
N GLU A 258 -16.35 20.79 -17.69
CA GLU A 258 -17.57 21.35 -18.29
C GLU A 258 -18.40 22.14 -17.29
N GLU A 259 -18.43 21.70 -16.03
CA GLU A 259 -19.24 22.25 -14.94
C GLU A 259 -18.46 23.20 -14.01
N TRP A 260 -17.16 23.41 -14.25
CA TRP A 260 -16.27 24.06 -13.31
C TRP A 260 -16.63 25.53 -13.03
N ASN A 261 -16.78 25.83 -11.76
CA ASN A 261 -16.96 27.19 -11.25
C ASN A 261 -15.82 27.54 -10.26
N PRO A 262 -14.90 28.45 -10.60
CA PRO A 262 -13.78 28.80 -9.75
C PRO A 262 -14.16 29.48 -8.43
N GLU A 263 -15.39 30.04 -8.33
CA GLU A 263 -15.88 30.73 -7.13
C GLU A 263 -16.50 29.77 -6.10
N ASP A 264 -16.92 28.56 -6.54
CA ASP A 264 -17.53 27.54 -5.67
C ASP A 264 -16.95 26.15 -5.97
N PRO A 265 -15.72 25.83 -5.55
CA PRO A 265 -15.12 24.52 -5.76
C PRO A 265 -15.84 23.46 -4.91
N ARG A 266 -16.29 22.39 -5.55
CA ARG A 266 -17.09 21.33 -4.94
C ARG A 266 -16.25 20.25 -4.26
N ASP A 267 -15.08 19.93 -4.83
CA ASP A 267 -14.28 18.76 -4.54
C ASP A 267 -12.78 18.93 -4.88
N TYR A 268 -12.02 17.84 -4.76
CA TYR A 268 -10.59 17.85 -5.04
C TYR A 268 -10.25 18.24 -6.49
N ILE A 269 -11.02 17.76 -7.46
CA ILE A 269 -10.79 18.07 -8.89
C ILE A 269 -10.98 19.57 -9.12
N ASP A 270 -12.04 20.17 -8.61
CA ASP A 270 -12.32 21.59 -8.77
C ASP A 270 -11.21 22.49 -8.17
N VAL A 271 -10.75 22.17 -6.94
CA VAL A 271 -9.64 22.93 -6.33
C VAL A 271 -8.31 22.70 -7.04
N TYR A 272 -8.09 21.51 -7.63
CA TYR A 272 -6.91 21.25 -8.43
C TYR A 272 -6.92 22.08 -9.73
N MET A 273 -8.06 22.21 -10.40
CA MET A 273 -8.21 23.08 -11.58
C MET A 273 -7.94 24.54 -11.25
N ALA A 274 -8.39 25.02 -10.08
CA ALA A 274 -8.05 26.35 -9.60
C ALA A 274 -6.54 26.53 -9.37
N GLU A 275 -5.87 25.51 -8.85
CA GLU A 275 -4.40 25.55 -8.67
C GLU A 275 -3.67 25.50 -10.01
N MET A 276 -4.17 24.76 -11.02
CA MET A 276 -3.61 24.77 -12.37
C MET A 276 -3.57 26.19 -12.95
N GLU A 277 -4.64 26.95 -12.80
CA GLU A 277 -4.71 28.34 -13.25
C GLU A 277 -3.68 29.22 -12.54
N LYS A 278 -3.52 29.09 -11.22
CA LYS A 278 -2.55 29.84 -10.41
C LYS A 278 -1.11 29.49 -10.78
N ARG A 279 -0.84 28.23 -11.16
CA ARG A 279 0.50 27.69 -11.45
C ARG A 279 0.89 27.65 -12.91
N LYS A 280 0.16 28.32 -13.80
CA LYS A 280 0.47 28.38 -15.24
C LYS A 280 1.92 28.81 -15.55
N LYS A 281 2.54 29.61 -14.67
CA LYS A 281 3.92 30.10 -14.82
C LYS A 281 4.96 29.15 -14.21
N ASP A 282 4.55 28.06 -13.59
CA ASP A 282 5.41 27.05 -12.93
C ASP A 282 5.12 25.65 -13.47
N PRO A 283 5.48 25.33 -14.72
CA PRO A 283 5.20 24.02 -15.33
C PRO A 283 5.91 22.87 -14.61
N GLN A 284 7.02 23.15 -13.89
CA GLN A 284 7.75 22.12 -13.16
C GLN A 284 6.98 21.61 -11.92
N ALA A 285 6.02 22.38 -11.42
CA ALA A 285 5.12 21.94 -10.35
C ALA A 285 4.15 20.84 -10.81
N GLY A 286 3.99 20.67 -12.13
CA GLY A 286 3.24 19.58 -12.76
C GLY A 286 1.72 19.70 -12.63
N PHE A 287 1.16 20.88 -12.32
CA PHE A 287 -0.29 21.07 -12.29
C PHE A 287 -0.86 21.14 -13.71
N ASN A 288 -1.34 20.00 -14.21
CA ASN A 288 -1.96 19.82 -15.50
C ASN A 288 -2.96 18.65 -15.46
N ILE A 289 -3.78 18.50 -16.49
CA ILE A 289 -4.83 17.47 -16.54
C ILE A 289 -4.27 16.05 -16.47
N GLU A 290 -3.16 15.77 -17.14
CA GLU A 290 -2.55 14.43 -17.12
C GLU A 290 -2.12 14.05 -15.69
N THR A 291 -1.45 14.97 -14.99
CA THR A 291 -1.05 14.76 -13.59
C THR A 291 -2.27 14.70 -12.66
N LEU A 292 -3.33 15.49 -12.90
CA LEU A 292 -4.57 15.42 -12.13
C LEU A 292 -5.18 14.02 -12.21
N VAL A 293 -5.32 13.46 -13.41
CA VAL A 293 -5.89 12.11 -13.62
C VAL A 293 -5.07 11.06 -12.88
N VAL A 294 -3.73 11.15 -12.92
CA VAL A 294 -2.87 10.22 -12.18
C VAL A 294 -2.94 10.44 -10.66
N CYS A 295 -3.01 11.69 -10.19
CA CYS A 295 -3.23 11.97 -8.76
C CYS A 295 -4.57 11.41 -8.27
N THR A 296 -5.61 11.48 -9.11
CA THR A 296 -6.93 10.90 -8.79
C THR A 296 -6.85 9.38 -8.71
N LEU A 297 -6.09 8.73 -9.62
CA LEU A 297 -5.80 7.29 -9.55
C LEU A 297 -5.06 6.94 -8.26
N ASP A 298 -3.96 7.64 -7.96
CA ASP A 298 -3.18 7.41 -6.73
C ASP A 298 -4.05 7.46 -5.46
N LEU A 299 -5.00 8.42 -5.41
CA LEU A 299 -5.84 8.62 -4.23
C LEU A 299 -6.98 7.61 -4.14
N ILE A 300 -7.62 7.24 -5.26
CA ILE A 300 -8.73 6.29 -5.24
C ILE A 300 -8.22 4.87 -4.95
N GLU A 301 -7.12 4.45 -5.59
CA GLU A 301 -6.48 3.15 -5.37
C GLU A 301 -6.01 3.01 -3.91
N ALA A 302 -5.19 3.97 -3.44
CA ALA A 302 -4.66 3.91 -2.08
C ALA A 302 -5.75 4.03 -1.01
N GLY A 303 -6.75 4.88 -1.20
CA GLY A 303 -7.83 5.10 -0.24
C GLY A 303 -8.85 3.97 -0.19
N THR A 304 -9.03 3.22 -1.27
CA THR A 304 -10.00 2.12 -1.33
C THR A 304 -9.39 0.82 -0.83
N GLU A 305 -8.33 0.34 -1.46
CA GLU A 305 -7.78 -0.99 -1.22
C GLU A 305 -7.28 -1.16 0.23
N SER A 306 -6.57 -0.18 0.76
CA SER A 306 -5.93 -0.33 2.07
C SER A 306 -6.93 -0.44 3.23
N ASN A 307 -7.96 0.40 3.26
CA ASN A 307 -8.97 0.39 4.31
C ASN A 307 -9.94 -0.78 4.16
N ALA A 308 -10.35 -1.12 2.91
CA ALA A 308 -11.19 -2.27 2.65
C ALA A 308 -10.52 -3.58 3.10
N THR A 309 -9.26 -3.77 2.75
CA THR A 309 -8.48 -4.94 3.17
C THR A 309 -8.31 -4.99 4.70
N THR A 310 -8.06 -3.85 5.36
CA THR A 310 -7.95 -3.79 6.82
C THR A 310 -9.28 -4.14 7.50
N LEU A 311 -10.42 -3.65 6.99
CA LEU A 311 -11.75 -4.01 7.53
C LEU A 311 -12.08 -5.48 7.31
N ARG A 312 -11.70 -6.06 6.18
CA ARG A 312 -11.86 -7.50 5.94
C ARG A 312 -11.05 -8.32 6.96
N TRP A 313 -9.79 -7.93 7.23
CA TRP A 313 -9.00 -8.53 8.31
C TRP A 313 -9.66 -8.35 9.69
N ALA A 314 -10.23 -7.18 9.95
CA ALA A 314 -10.96 -6.96 11.21
C ALA A 314 -12.11 -7.97 11.39
N LEU A 315 -12.91 -8.20 10.35
CA LEU A 315 -13.97 -9.23 10.39
C LEU A 315 -13.41 -10.63 10.61
N VAL A 316 -12.35 -11.00 9.90
CA VAL A 316 -11.68 -12.30 10.09
C VAL A 316 -11.25 -12.48 11.55
N TYR A 317 -10.59 -11.47 12.15
CA TYR A 317 -10.19 -11.56 13.56
C TYR A 317 -11.38 -11.59 14.52
N MET A 318 -12.44 -10.84 14.27
CA MET A 318 -13.62 -10.89 15.12
C MET A 318 -14.32 -12.27 15.08
N ILE A 319 -14.27 -12.94 13.94
CA ILE A 319 -14.77 -14.32 13.79
C ILE A 319 -13.89 -15.32 14.55
N HIS A 320 -12.57 -15.15 14.51
CA HIS A 320 -11.62 -16.05 15.20
C HIS A 320 -11.55 -15.83 16.70
N TYR A 321 -11.83 -14.61 17.17
CA TYR A 321 -11.72 -14.21 18.58
C TYR A 321 -13.05 -13.64 19.09
N PRO A 322 -14.11 -14.47 19.22
CA PRO A 322 -15.45 -14.00 19.62
C PRO A 322 -15.45 -13.30 21.00
N GLU A 323 -14.57 -13.71 21.90
CA GLU A 323 -14.43 -13.06 23.21
C GLU A 323 -13.88 -11.62 23.11
N ILE A 324 -13.08 -11.31 22.07
CA ILE A 324 -12.62 -9.95 21.78
C ILE A 324 -13.76 -9.15 21.16
N GLN A 325 -14.51 -9.75 20.25
CA GLN A 325 -15.69 -9.14 19.65
C GLN A 325 -16.71 -8.74 20.75
N GLU A 326 -17.02 -9.63 21.71
CA GLU A 326 -17.92 -9.36 22.82
C GLU A 326 -17.43 -8.19 23.68
N LYS A 327 -16.13 -8.10 23.99
CA LYS A 327 -15.56 -6.97 24.75
C LYS A 327 -15.69 -5.65 24.00
N VAL A 328 -15.44 -5.63 22.69
CA VAL A 328 -15.64 -4.44 21.86
C VAL A 328 -17.11 -4.03 21.88
N GLN A 329 -18.01 -4.97 21.71
CA GLN A 329 -19.46 -4.72 21.75
C GLN A 329 -19.92 -4.18 23.10
N ALA A 330 -19.41 -4.72 24.20
CA ALA A 330 -19.68 -4.21 25.54
C ALA A 330 -19.16 -2.77 25.75
N GLU A 331 -18.00 -2.43 25.18
CA GLU A 331 -17.50 -1.05 25.23
C GLU A 331 -18.37 -0.10 24.40
N ILE A 332 -18.80 -0.51 23.21
CA ILE A 332 -19.73 0.23 22.35
C ILE A 332 -21.05 0.49 23.09
N ASP A 333 -21.64 -0.54 23.68
CA ASP A 333 -22.92 -0.43 24.39
C ASP A 333 -22.82 0.51 25.60
N ARG A 334 -21.69 0.50 26.31
CA ARG A 334 -21.43 1.37 27.46
C ARG A 334 -21.21 2.84 27.06
N VAL A 335 -20.50 3.11 25.96
CA VAL A 335 -20.09 4.48 25.59
C VAL A 335 -21.09 5.14 24.65
N ILE A 336 -21.62 4.39 23.71
CA ILE A 336 -22.47 4.91 22.61
C ILE A 336 -23.91 4.45 22.79
N GLY A 337 -24.13 3.18 23.16
CA GLY A 337 -25.42 2.50 23.16
C GLY A 337 -25.91 2.18 21.75
N GLN A 338 -27.21 1.91 21.61
CA GLN A 338 -27.84 1.53 20.35
C GLN A 338 -28.65 2.66 19.69
N SER A 339 -28.78 3.83 20.37
CA SER A 339 -29.69 4.90 19.94
C SER A 339 -29.08 5.92 18.97
N ARG A 340 -27.76 5.98 18.87
CA ARG A 340 -27.04 6.90 17.98
C ARG A 340 -25.88 6.22 17.27
N GLN A 341 -25.42 6.81 16.21
CA GLN A 341 -24.20 6.38 15.51
C GLN A 341 -22.93 6.74 16.30
N PRO A 342 -21.84 5.96 16.12
CA PRO A 342 -20.50 6.35 16.53
C PRO A 342 -20.04 7.64 15.86
N THR A 343 -19.27 8.43 16.59
CA THR A 343 -18.57 9.63 16.10
C THR A 343 -17.09 9.56 16.44
N VAL A 344 -16.25 10.32 15.75
CA VAL A 344 -14.82 10.38 16.07
C VAL A 344 -14.56 10.87 17.51
N ALA A 345 -15.47 11.68 18.05
CA ALA A 345 -15.40 12.17 19.43
C ALA A 345 -15.58 11.07 20.50
N ASP A 346 -16.15 9.91 20.14
CA ASP A 346 -16.29 8.76 21.04
C ASP A 346 -14.97 8.01 21.26
N ARG A 347 -14.08 8.05 20.26
CA ARG A 347 -12.83 7.27 20.24
C ARG A 347 -11.97 7.39 21.51
N PRO A 348 -11.75 8.57 22.12
CA PRO A 348 -10.97 8.69 23.36
C PRO A 348 -11.56 7.91 24.54
N ASN A 349 -12.86 7.61 24.51
CA ASN A 349 -13.58 6.87 25.55
C ASN A 349 -13.72 5.38 25.25
N MET A 350 -13.10 4.91 24.16
CA MET A 350 -13.15 3.54 23.64
C MET A 350 -11.75 2.94 23.47
N PRO A 351 -10.94 2.89 24.54
CA PRO A 351 -9.54 2.46 24.46
C PRO A 351 -9.39 1.00 23.98
N TYR A 352 -10.31 0.10 24.37
CA TYR A 352 -10.25 -1.30 23.96
C TYR A 352 -10.55 -1.46 22.47
N THR A 353 -11.58 -0.80 21.98
CA THR A 353 -11.94 -0.78 20.55
C THR A 353 -10.80 -0.19 19.71
N ASP A 354 -10.18 0.90 20.17
CA ASP A 354 -9.03 1.51 19.49
C ASP A 354 -7.83 0.56 19.49
N ALA A 355 -7.59 -0.16 20.58
CA ALA A 355 -6.56 -1.19 20.69
C ALA A 355 -6.79 -2.36 19.71
N VAL A 356 -8.03 -2.83 19.56
CA VAL A 356 -8.41 -3.89 18.62
C VAL A 356 -8.17 -3.45 17.17
N ILE A 357 -8.51 -2.22 16.80
CA ILE A 357 -8.25 -1.67 15.47
C ILE A 357 -6.75 -1.59 15.19
N HIS A 358 -5.95 -1.14 16.15
CA HIS A 358 -4.49 -1.09 16.01
C HIS A 358 -3.87 -2.48 15.91
N GLU A 359 -4.35 -3.44 16.68
CA GLU A 359 -3.88 -4.82 16.61
C GLU A 359 -4.28 -5.47 15.26
N THR A 360 -5.46 -5.16 14.75
CA THR A 360 -5.87 -5.56 13.39
C THR A 360 -4.88 -5.06 12.34
N GLN A 361 -4.48 -3.80 12.41
CA GLN A 361 -3.50 -3.23 11.49
C GLN A 361 -2.10 -3.84 11.68
N ARG A 362 -1.70 -4.15 12.92
CA ARG A 362 -0.42 -4.80 13.21
C ARG A 362 -0.37 -6.21 12.62
N MET A 363 -1.34 -7.05 12.95
CA MET A 363 -1.39 -8.45 12.53
C MET A 363 -1.75 -8.62 11.05
N GLY A 364 -2.71 -7.83 10.55
CA GLY A 364 -3.08 -7.84 9.13
C GLY A 364 -1.95 -7.39 8.22
N ASN A 365 -1.08 -6.49 8.72
CA ASN A 365 0.20 -6.13 8.09
C ASN A 365 0.09 -6.01 6.57
N ILE A 366 -0.88 -5.23 6.09
CA ILE A 366 -1.32 -5.21 4.69
C ILE A 366 -0.24 -4.74 3.70
N VAL A 367 0.81 -4.04 4.16
CA VAL A 367 1.94 -3.59 3.33
C VAL A 367 3.27 -4.02 3.98
N PRO A 368 3.56 -5.32 4.06
CA PRO A 368 4.66 -5.86 4.86
C PRO A 368 6.05 -5.39 4.43
N MET A 369 6.22 -5.15 3.13
CA MET A 369 7.50 -4.71 2.55
C MET A 369 7.62 -3.20 2.44
N GLY A 370 6.57 -2.44 2.85
CA GLY A 370 6.53 -1.01 2.61
C GLY A 370 6.63 -0.66 1.12
N PHE A 371 6.40 0.59 0.80
CA PHE A 371 6.57 1.06 -0.59
C PHE A 371 8.07 1.30 -0.86
N PRO A 372 8.66 0.80 -1.98
CA PRO A 372 10.07 0.95 -2.27
C PRO A 372 10.48 2.43 -2.32
N LYS A 373 11.67 2.71 -1.82
CA LYS A 373 12.31 4.03 -1.82
C LYS A 373 13.60 3.95 -2.61
N MET A 374 14.21 5.10 -2.88
CA MET A 374 15.51 5.19 -3.53
C MET A 374 16.39 6.18 -2.76
N ALA A 375 17.66 5.84 -2.63
CA ALA A 375 18.63 6.74 -2.05
C ALA A 375 18.79 8.01 -2.93
N SER A 376 18.43 9.16 -2.41
CA SER A 376 18.49 10.46 -3.12
C SER A 376 19.91 11.05 -3.17
N LYS A 377 20.79 10.53 -2.33
CA LYS A 377 22.23 10.90 -2.23
C LYS A 377 23.02 9.71 -1.71
N ASP A 378 24.33 9.75 -1.86
CA ASP A 378 25.21 8.80 -1.18
C ASP A 378 25.03 8.94 0.34
N THR A 379 24.81 7.83 1.02
CA THR A 379 24.55 7.81 2.46
C THR A 379 25.12 6.55 3.10
N THR A 380 25.20 6.55 4.42
CA THR A 380 25.65 5.38 5.21
C THR A 380 24.53 4.91 6.13
N LEU A 381 24.26 3.62 6.14
CA LEU A 381 23.27 3.01 7.04
C LEU A 381 23.81 1.70 7.60
N GLY A 382 23.74 1.52 8.92
CA GLY A 382 24.23 0.31 9.57
C GLY A 382 25.72 0.04 9.33
N GLY A 383 26.53 1.07 9.05
CA GLY A 383 27.95 0.95 8.71
C GLY A 383 28.24 0.69 7.23
N TYR A 384 27.22 0.56 6.39
CA TYR A 384 27.37 0.30 4.96
C TYR A 384 27.10 1.55 4.12
N LEU A 385 27.89 1.72 3.06
CA LEU A 385 27.68 2.77 2.05
C LEU A 385 26.54 2.37 1.14
N ILE A 386 25.56 3.25 0.98
CA ILE A 386 24.43 3.12 0.06
C ILE A 386 24.54 4.24 -0.97
N PRO A 387 24.97 3.96 -2.19
CA PRO A 387 25.09 4.96 -3.24
C PRO A 387 23.74 5.56 -3.65
N LYS A 388 23.76 6.80 -4.10
CA LYS A 388 22.61 7.45 -4.74
C LYS A 388 22.04 6.57 -5.86
N GLY A 389 20.71 6.51 -5.94
CA GLY A 389 20.01 5.71 -6.94
C GLY A 389 19.82 4.23 -6.53
N THR A 390 20.34 3.81 -5.37
CA THR A 390 20.09 2.46 -4.87
C THR A 390 18.63 2.33 -4.42
N SER A 391 17.94 1.30 -4.91
CA SER A 391 16.58 0.94 -4.44
C SER A 391 16.63 0.41 -3.00
N VAL A 392 15.73 0.90 -2.16
CA VAL A 392 15.70 0.59 -0.72
C VAL A 392 14.30 0.21 -0.30
N THR A 393 14.16 -0.96 0.31
CA THR A 393 12.91 -1.48 0.84
C THR A 393 12.99 -1.60 2.37
N THR A 394 12.06 -0.96 3.08
CA THR A 394 11.91 -1.11 4.53
C THR A 394 10.90 -2.21 4.81
N ILE A 395 11.34 -3.26 5.48
CA ILE A 395 10.51 -4.41 5.83
C ILE A 395 9.66 -4.02 7.04
N LEU A 396 8.46 -3.43 6.82
CA LEU A 396 7.59 -2.97 7.90
C LEU A 396 7.13 -4.14 8.77
N ALA A 397 6.91 -5.31 8.18
CA ALA A 397 6.62 -6.53 8.91
C ALA A 397 7.65 -6.83 9.98
N SER A 398 8.94 -6.61 9.72
CA SER A 398 10.00 -6.85 10.70
C SER A 398 9.91 -5.94 11.93
N VAL A 399 9.17 -4.84 11.84
CA VAL A 399 8.90 -3.93 12.96
C VAL A 399 7.60 -4.32 13.66
N LEU A 400 6.57 -4.66 12.88
CA LEU A 400 5.25 -5.04 13.43
C LEU A 400 5.24 -6.43 14.09
N PHE A 401 6.24 -7.26 13.82
CA PHE A 401 6.45 -8.58 14.42
C PHE A 401 7.76 -8.70 15.23
N ASP A 402 8.41 -7.57 15.55
CA ASP A 402 9.66 -7.56 16.31
C ASP A 402 9.43 -8.07 17.75
N LYS A 403 10.09 -9.18 18.10
CA LYS A 403 10.00 -9.83 19.43
C LYS A 403 10.53 -8.95 20.58
N ASN A 404 11.34 -7.95 20.27
CA ASN A 404 11.81 -6.98 21.26
C ASN A 404 10.78 -5.87 21.53
N GLU A 405 9.84 -5.66 20.63
CA GLU A 405 8.84 -4.61 20.72
C GLU A 405 7.48 -5.16 21.16
N TRP A 406 7.13 -6.38 20.80
CA TRP A 406 5.81 -6.99 21.01
C TRP A 406 5.93 -8.25 21.88
N ALA A 407 5.17 -8.31 22.97
CA ALA A 407 5.23 -9.42 23.92
C ALA A 407 4.79 -10.76 23.31
N THR A 408 3.80 -10.72 22.43
CA THR A 408 3.24 -11.89 21.74
C THR A 408 3.08 -11.58 20.25
N PRO A 409 4.17 -11.41 19.49
CA PRO A 409 4.14 -10.86 18.12
C PRO A 409 3.28 -11.66 17.16
N ASP A 410 3.17 -12.97 17.34
CA ASP A 410 2.47 -13.90 16.45
C ASP A 410 1.01 -14.17 16.89
N ILE A 411 0.53 -13.50 17.94
CA ILE A 411 -0.82 -13.68 18.49
C ILE A 411 -1.58 -12.36 18.36
N PHE A 412 -2.86 -12.43 17.98
CA PHE A 412 -3.76 -11.28 18.00
C PHE A 412 -4.08 -10.90 19.44
N ASN A 413 -3.46 -9.85 19.92
CA ASN A 413 -3.51 -9.44 21.32
C ASN A 413 -3.67 -7.92 21.47
N PRO A 414 -4.87 -7.41 21.64
CA PRO A 414 -5.13 -5.97 21.83
C PRO A 414 -4.40 -5.34 23.03
N GLU A 415 -4.01 -6.15 24.03
CA GLU A 415 -3.26 -5.67 25.21
C GLU A 415 -1.90 -5.05 24.84
N HIS A 416 -1.37 -5.30 23.65
CA HIS A 416 -0.21 -4.58 23.13
C HIS A 416 -0.37 -3.06 23.12
N PHE A 417 -1.61 -2.59 22.99
CA PHE A 417 -1.97 -1.17 22.88
C PHE A 417 -2.71 -0.64 24.12
N LEU A 418 -2.72 -1.38 25.21
CA LEU A 418 -3.27 -0.95 26.49
C LEU A 418 -2.17 -0.81 27.54
N ASP A 419 -2.34 0.14 28.45
CA ASP A 419 -1.54 0.24 29.66
C ASP A 419 -2.14 -0.58 30.81
N SER A 420 -1.51 -0.52 32.00
CA SER A 420 -1.98 -1.26 33.18
C SER A 420 -3.33 -0.79 33.72
N GLU A 421 -3.81 0.38 33.30
CA GLU A 421 -5.10 0.96 33.67
C GLU A 421 -6.17 0.73 32.59
N GLY A 422 -5.82 -0.02 31.53
CA GLY A 422 -6.69 -0.30 30.38
C GLY A 422 -6.89 0.90 29.45
N GLN A 423 -6.03 1.93 29.53
CA GLN A 423 -6.07 3.06 28.63
C GLN A 423 -5.22 2.80 27.38
N PHE A 424 -5.62 3.41 26.28
CA PHE A 424 -4.89 3.27 25.02
C PHE A 424 -3.49 3.90 25.12
N ARG A 425 -2.47 3.13 24.75
CA ARG A 425 -1.09 3.63 24.64
C ARG A 425 -0.54 3.52 23.23
N ARG A 426 0.11 4.55 22.77
CA ARG A 426 0.83 4.55 21.49
C ARG A 426 2.11 3.72 21.60
N ARG A 427 2.47 3.05 20.51
CA ARG A 427 3.72 2.28 20.39
C ARG A 427 4.56 2.87 19.26
N GLU A 428 5.84 3.15 19.51
CA GLU A 428 6.77 3.65 18.46
C GLU A 428 6.97 2.63 17.33
N ALA A 429 6.96 1.35 17.67
CA ALA A 429 7.08 0.25 16.70
C ALA A 429 5.81 0.02 15.86
N PHE A 430 4.73 0.76 16.11
CA PHE A 430 3.52 0.66 15.32
C PHE A 430 3.63 1.53 14.07
N LEU A 431 4.15 0.95 12.98
CA LEU A 431 4.46 1.63 11.72
C LEU A 431 3.69 1.11 10.49
N PRO A 432 2.38 0.80 10.56
CA PRO A 432 1.63 0.32 9.40
C PRO A 432 1.54 1.39 8.30
N PHE A 433 1.65 2.67 8.67
CA PHE A 433 1.64 3.82 7.75
C PHE A 433 3.04 4.25 7.30
N SER A 434 4.09 3.46 7.64
CA SER A 434 5.49 3.82 7.45
C SER A 434 5.87 5.08 8.27
N ALA A 435 6.99 5.73 7.93
CA ALA A 435 7.48 6.93 8.60
C ALA A 435 8.24 7.85 7.62
N GLY A 436 8.64 9.02 8.10
CA GLY A 436 9.47 9.96 7.34
C GLY A 436 8.71 10.78 6.31
N LYS A 437 9.42 11.33 5.33
CA LYS A 437 8.82 12.24 4.33
C LYS A 437 7.81 11.57 3.39
N ARG A 438 7.90 10.25 3.24
CA ARG A 438 6.96 9.42 2.46
C ARG A 438 5.98 8.63 3.35
N VAL A 439 5.74 9.08 4.58
CA VAL A 439 4.68 8.54 5.44
C VAL A 439 3.34 8.59 4.71
N CYS A 440 2.43 7.68 5.02
CA CYS A 440 1.11 7.62 4.39
C CYS A 440 0.41 8.98 4.42
N LEU A 441 -0.06 9.42 3.26
CA LEU A 441 -0.76 10.70 3.13
C LEU A 441 -2.15 10.64 3.76
N GLY A 442 -2.81 9.47 3.64
CA GLY A 442 -4.17 9.21 4.08
C GLY A 442 -4.28 8.72 5.52
N GLU A 443 -3.21 8.70 6.34
CA GLU A 443 -3.25 8.14 7.70
C GLU A 443 -4.41 8.69 8.55
N HIS A 444 -4.65 9.99 8.51
CA HIS A 444 -5.73 10.61 9.29
C HIS A 444 -7.11 10.11 8.82
N LEU A 445 -7.35 10.10 7.52
CA LEU A 445 -8.60 9.60 6.93
C LEU A 445 -8.80 8.12 7.25
N ALA A 446 -7.77 7.30 7.03
CA ALA A 446 -7.82 5.87 7.29
C ALA A 446 -8.17 5.55 8.75
N ARG A 447 -7.59 6.28 9.72
CA ARG A 447 -7.90 6.10 11.14
C ARG A 447 -9.35 6.45 11.50
N MET A 448 -9.92 7.45 10.83
CA MET A 448 -11.33 7.82 11.00
C MET A 448 -12.24 6.76 10.39
N GLU A 449 -11.99 6.36 9.16
CA GLU A 449 -12.77 5.33 8.45
C GLU A 449 -12.77 4.01 9.21
N LEU A 450 -11.60 3.51 9.58
CA LEU A 450 -11.49 2.25 10.30
C LEU A 450 -12.24 2.29 11.63
N PHE A 451 -12.13 3.39 12.38
CA PHE A 451 -12.85 3.53 13.64
C PHE A 451 -14.37 3.55 13.43
N LEU A 452 -14.85 4.40 12.53
CA LEU A 452 -16.31 4.58 12.34
C LEU A 452 -16.96 3.35 11.71
N PHE A 453 -16.36 2.76 10.67
CA PHE A 453 -16.91 1.55 10.03
C PHE A 453 -16.87 0.35 10.97
N PHE A 454 -15.71 0.09 11.59
CA PHE A 454 -15.56 -1.04 12.52
C PHE A 454 -16.52 -0.95 13.69
N THR A 455 -16.59 0.21 14.36
CA THR A 455 -17.46 0.43 15.51
C THR A 455 -18.93 0.31 15.12
N SER A 456 -19.34 0.87 14.00
CA SER A 456 -20.74 0.81 13.53
C SER A 456 -21.17 -0.59 13.12
N LEU A 457 -20.29 -1.35 12.48
CA LEU A 457 -20.57 -2.74 12.14
C LEU A 457 -20.75 -3.58 13.40
N LEU A 458 -19.87 -3.45 14.40
CA LEU A 458 -19.98 -4.19 15.67
C LEU A 458 -21.06 -3.66 16.60
N GLN A 459 -21.50 -2.42 16.43
CA GLN A 459 -22.68 -1.89 17.10
C GLN A 459 -23.95 -2.61 16.62
N ARG A 460 -24.06 -2.86 15.32
CA ARG A 460 -25.30 -3.34 14.67
C ARG A 460 -25.34 -4.84 14.43
N PHE A 461 -24.17 -5.49 14.36
CA PHE A 461 -24.07 -6.92 14.01
C PHE A 461 -23.14 -7.68 14.95
N ALA A 462 -23.48 -8.96 15.15
CA ALA A 462 -22.56 -9.97 15.64
C ALA A 462 -22.09 -10.82 14.44
N PHE A 463 -20.78 -10.98 14.32
CA PHE A 463 -20.17 -11.72 13.23
C PHE A 463 -19.78 -13.12 13.65
N SER A 464 -20.15 -14.11 12.82
CA SER A 464 -19.81 -15.50 13.06
C SER A 464 -19.43 -16.19 11.73
N PRO A 465 -18.67 -17.32 11.80
CA PRO A 465 -18.33 -18.06 10.61
C PRO A 465 -19.55 -18.78 10.05
N VAL A 466 -19.59 -19.01 8.74
CA VAL A 466 -20.54 -19.95 8.17
C VAL A 466 -20.20 -21.35 8.69
N PRO A 467 -21.18 -22.18 9.12
CA PRO A 467 -20.90 -23.50 9.63
C PRO A 467 -20.01 -24.34 8.71
N GLY A 468 -18.86 -24.76 9.21
CA GLY A 468 -17.86 -25.50 8.44
C GLY A 468 -16.91 -24.67 7.57
N GLU A 469 -17.02 -23.34 7.56
CA GLU A 469 -16.21 -22.43 6.76
C GLU A 469 -15.51 -21.39 7.64
N MET A 470 -14.53 -21.80 8.45
CA MET A 470 -13.69 -20.84 9.20
C MET A 470 -12.80 -20.08 8.23
N PRO A 471 -12.83 -18.73 8.20
CA PRO A 471 -11.93 -17.94 7.37
C PRO A 471 -10.47 -18.24 7.64
N SER A 472 -9.63 -18.24 6.60
CA SER A 472 -8.19 -18.45 6.74
C SER A 472 -7.52 -17.25 7.42
N LEU A 473 -6.51 -17.51 8.26
CA LEU A 473 -5.59 -16.47 8.76
C LEU A 473 -4.36 -16.27 7.86
N GLU A 474 -4.26 -17.04 6.78
CA GLU A 474 -3.21 -16.87 5.80
C GLU A 474 -3.55 -15.73 4.83
N ALA A 475 -2.53 -14.97 4.45
CA ALA A 475 -2.70 -13.87 3.52
C ALA A 475 -2.48 -14.30 2.08
N VAL A 476 -3.34 -13.80 1.18
CA VAL A 476 -3.07 -13.79 -0.26
C VAL A 476 -2.04 -12.70 -0.53
N MET A 477 -0.93 -13.09 -1.14
CA MET A 477 0.15 -12.18 -1.48
C MET A 477 -0.13 -11.49 -2.81
N GLY A 478 -0.50 -10.22 -2.73
CA GLY A 478 -0.54 -9.28 -3.83
C GLY A 478 0.45 -8.13 -3.60
N PHE A 479 0.14 -6.97 -4.12
CA PHE A 479 0.78 -5.72 -3.72
C PHE A 479 0.43 -5.39 -2.26
N THR A 480 -0.81 -5.68 -1.84
CA THR A 480 -1.27 -5.73 -0.45
C THR A 480 -1.43 -7.18 0.00
N TYR A 481 -1.31 -7.44 1.31
CA TYR A 481 -1.61 -8.73 1.93
C TYR A 481 -3.06 -8.74 2.37
N SER A 482 -3.93 -9.38 1.60
CA SER A 482 -5.37 -9.48 1.86
C SER A 482 -5.75 -10.85 2.43
N PRO A 483 -6.84 -10.95 3.21
CA PRO A 483 -7.39 -12.24 3.56
C PRO A 483 -7.88 -12.98 2.30
N GLU A 484 -7.86 -14.30 2.34
CA GLU A 484 -8.54 -15.11 1.32
C GLU A 484 -10.02 -14.70 1.26
N GLU A 485 -10.68 -14.99 0.13
CA GLU A 485 -12.12 -14.76 0.03
C GLU A 485 -12.86 -15.64 1.05
N PHE A 486 -13.76 -15.04 1.80
CA PHE A 486 -14.53 -15.73 2.84
C PHE A 486 -16.00 -15.29 2.84
N ARG A 487 -16.85 -16.13 3.41
CA ARG A 487 -18.23 -15.79 3.73
C ARG A 487 -18.39 -15.60 5.24
N VAL A 488 -19.34 -14.77 5.59
CA VAL A 488 -19.62 -14.42 6.98
C VAL A 488 -21.13 -14.41 7.22
N LEU A 489 -21.53 -14.69 8.44
CA LEU A 489 -22.87 -14.40 8.95
C LEU A 489 -22.83 -13.10 9.74
N ALA A 490 -23.76 -12.18 9.50
CA ALA A 490 -23.92 -10.93 10.21
C ALA A 490 -25.32 -10.90 10.87
N GLU A 491 -25.39 -11.28 12.11
CA GLU A 491 -26.65 -11.32 12.87
C GLU A 491 -26.92 -9.95 13.49
N PRO A 492 -28.09 -9.33 13.25
CA PRO A 492 -28.45 -8.06 13.89
C PRO A 492 -28.45 -8.16 15.42
N ARG A 493 -27.96 -7.09 16.08
CA ARG A 493 -27.92 -6.95 17.54
C ARG A 493 -29.07 -6.09 18.04
#